data_5d619108e2d99ae214ec2b01ba8750ca
#
_entry.id   5d619108e2d99ae214ec2b01ba8750ca
#
_cell.length_a   1.000
_cell.length_b   1.000
_cell.length_c   1.000
_cell.angle_alpha   90.00
_cell.angle_beta   90.00
_cell.angle_gamma   90.00
#
_symmetry.space_group_name_H-M   'P 1'
#
loop_
_entity.id
_entity.type
_entity.pdbx_description
1 polymer ?
#
loop_
_entity_poly.entity_id
_entity_poly.type
_entity_poly.pdbx_seq_one_letter_code
_entity_poly.pdbx_strand_id
1 'polypeptide(L)'
;IEMEINNLYREETYTDRRVGTLQILTPVNVDGTTDGARQTIYVGQTQILTPAGALPLNFELEASSLQEAIEKFGEGAKNALADAMQRLEEMRREAASSIIVPGGGAPGGGVPGGGLQVP
;
A
#
# COMPACT_ATOMS: atom_id res chain seq x y z
N ILE A 1 -25.08 -6.29 -8.00
CA ILE A 1 -23.90 -6.31 -7.13
C ILE A 1 -23.92 -7.60 -6.32
N GLU A 2 -22.93 -8.44 -6.52
CA GLU A 2 -22.87 -9.73 -5.86
C GLU A 2 -21.49 -9.96 -5.28
N MET A 3 -21.44 -10.65 -4.13
CA MET A 3 -20.16 -11.04 -3.56
C MET A 3 -19.58 -12.22 -4.33
N GLU A 4 -18.24 -12.25 -4.40
CA GLU A 4 -17.54 -13.30 -5.11
C GLU A 4 -17.40 -14.51 -4.22
N ILE A 5 -18.30 -15.48 -4.40
CA ILE A 5 -18.38 -16.65 -3.52
C ILE A 5 -17.15 -17.53 -3.59
N ASN A 6 -16.37 -17.44 -4.67
CA ASN A 6 -15.15 -18.23 -4.79
C ASN A 6 -13.94 -17.53 -4.22
N ASN A 7 -14.13 -16.38 -3.60
CA ASN A 7 -13.03 -15.55 -3.14
C ASN A 7 -13.27 -15.04 -1.71
N LEU A 8 -13.94 -15.86 -0.92
CA LEU A 8 -14.30 -15.46 0.45
C LEU A 8 -13.14 -15.69 1.41
N TYR A 9 -13.02 -14.79 2.38
CA TYR A 9 -12.03 -14.91 3.46
C TYR A 9 -12.70 -14.61 4.79
N ARG A 10 -12.25 -15.31 5.82
CA ARG A 10 -12.54 -14.91 7.20
C ARG A 10 -11.39 -14.00 7.65
N GLU A 11 -11.72 -12.83 8.16
CA GLU A 11 -10.73 -11.87 8.61
C GLU A 11 -10.61 -11.88 10.11
N GLU A 12 -9.39 -11.96 10.60
CA GLU A 12 -9.08 -11.82 12.02
C GLU A 12 -8.08 -10.71 12.17
N THR A 13 -8.33 -9.82 13.12
CA THR A 13 -7.48 -8.64 13.31
C THR A 13 -6.86 -8.69 14.69
N TYR A 14 -5.55 -8.54 14.74
CA TYR A 14 -4.77 -8.51 15.97
C TYR A 14 -4.01 -7.20 16.05
N THR A 15 -3.94 -6.59 17.22
CA THR A 15 -3.23 -5.33 17.39
C THR A 15 -2.58 -5.28 18.76
N ASP A 16 -1.39 -4.68 18.82
CA ASP A 16 -0.73 -4.43 20.10
C ASP A 16 -1.10 -3.05 20.65
N ARG A 17 -1.93 -2.31 19.91
CA ARG A 17 -2.42 -0.98 20.26
C ARG A 17 -1.29 0.05 20.43
N ARG A 18 -0.17 -0.20 19.78
CA ARG A 18 0.98 0.73 19.82
C ARG A 18 1.63 0.86 18.46
N VAL A 19 2.13 -0.23 17.92
CA VAL A 19 2.91 -0.20 16.69
C VAL A 19 2.01 -0.40 15.48
N GLY A 20 1.11 -1.35 15.53
CA GLY A 20 0.30 -1.62 14.36
C GLY A 20 -0.73 -2.71 14.55
N THR A 21 -1.22 -3.16 13.42
CA THR A 21 -2.28 -4.16 13.34
C THR A 21 -1.82 -5.25 12.39
N LEU A 22 -2.22 -6.48 12.71
CA LEU A 22 -1.94 -7.62 11.86
C LEU A 22 -3.25 -8.29 11.52
N GLN A 23 -3.51 -8.46 10.23
CA GLN A 23 -4.75 -9.02 9.75
C GLN A 23 -4.47 -10.38 9.12
N ILE A 24 -5.26 -11.40 9.49
CA ILE A 24 -5.15 -12.72 8.91
C ILE A 24 -6.38 -12.97 8.07
N LEU A 25 -6.18 -13.24 6.79
CA LEU A 25 -7.24 -13.54 5.84
C LEU A 25 -7.20 -15.03 5.55
N THR A 26 -8.13 -15.78 6.17
CA THR A 26 -8.20 -17.22 6.00
C THR A 26 -9.23 -17.53 4.91
N PRO A 27 -8.82 -18.17 3.81
CA PRO A 27 -9.78 -18.51 2.75
C PRO A 27 -10.84 -19.47 3.28
N VAL A 28 -12.08 -19.21 2.92
CA VAL A 28 -13.19 -20.08 3.36
C VAL A 28 -14.08 -20.40 2.18
N ASN A 29 -14.78 -21.53 2.33
CA ASN A 29 -15.82 -21.94 1.41
C ASN A 29 -17.09 -21.16 1.72
N VAL A 30 -18.09 -21.29 0.85
CA VAL A 30 -19.32 -20.54 1.00
C VAL A 30 -20.07 -20.91 2.29
N ASP A 31 -19.81 -22.09 2.83
CA ASP A 31 -20.41 -22.51 4.10
C ASP A 31 -19.58 -22.08 5.33
N GLY A 32 -18.49 -21.35 5.10
CA GLY A 32 -17.66 -20.86 6.19
C GLY A 32 -16.53 -21.77 6.61
N THR A 33 -16.45 -22.98 6.07
CA THR A 33 -15.33 -23.87 6.39
C THR A 33 -14.07 -23.44 5.68
N THR A 34 -12.92 -23.78 6.25
CA THR A 34 -11.63 -23.39 5.67
C THR A 34 -11.42 -24.04 4.31
N ASP A 35 -10.99 -23.24 3.35
CA ASP A 35 -10.64 -23.71 2.01
C ASP A 35 -9.14 -23.95 1.97
N GLY A 36 -8.75 -25.22 2.09
CA GLY A 36 -7.32 -25.58 2.09
C GLY A 36 -6.64 -25.46 0.75
N ALA A 37 -7.38 -25.20 -0.33
CA ALA A 37 -6.77 -25.05 -1.65
C ALA A 37 -6.18 -23.67 -1.87
N ARG A 38 -6.56 -22.67 -1.07
CA ARG A 38 -6.04 -21.32 -1.18
C ARG A 38 -5.20 -20.99 0.05
N GLN A 39 -4.27 -20.09 -0.13
CA GLN A 39 -3.34 -19.73 0.93
C GLN A 39 -3.90 -18.66 1.85
N THR A 40 -3.60 -18.78 3.15
CA THR A 40 -3.87 -17.73 4.12
C THR A 40 -2.95 -16.55 3.85
N ILE A 41 -3.51 -15.36 3.95
CA ILE A 41 -2.78 -14.11 3.69
C ILE A 41 -2.59 -13.37 5.00
N TYR A 42 -1.38 -12.89 5.24
CA TYR A 42 -1.05 -12.11 6.44
C TYR A 42 -0.71 -10.69 6.00
N VAL A 43 -1.39 -9.70 6.57
CA VAL A 43 -1.21 -8.31 6.19
C VAL A 43 -0.87 -7.50 7.43
N GLY A 44 0.26 -6.78 7.36
CA GLY A 44 0.64 -5.86 8.41
C GLY A 44 0.20 -4.45 8.07
N GLN A 45 -0.20 -3.68 9.08
CA GLN A 45 -0.63 -2.29 8.92
C GLN A 45 -0.03 -1.46 10.03
N THR A 46 0.57 -0.34 9.67
CA THR A 46 1.11 0.60 10.65
C THR A 46 1.09 2.00 10.06
N GLN A 47 1.39 2.99 10.90
CA GLN A 47 1.49 4.37 10.44
C GLN A 47 2.84 4.93 10.88
N ILE A 48 3.47 5.65 9.98
CA ILE A 48 4.73 6.34 10.25
C ILE A 48 4.47 7.84 10.22
N LEU A 49 4.90 8.54 11.25
CA LEU A 49 4.76 9.99 11.29
C LEU A 49 5.89 10.63 10.50
N THR A 50 5.52 11.46 9.54
CA THR A 50 6.49 12.19 8.72
C THR A 50 6.22 13.68 8.86
N PRO A 51 7.16 14.53 8.45
CA PRO A 51 6.88 15.98 8.46
C PRO A 51 5.67 16.38 7.63
N ALA A 52 5.33 15.56 6.62
CA ALA A 52 4.16 15.82 5.78
C ALA A 52 2.88 15.21 6.35
N GLY A 53 2.96 14.50 7.48
CA GLY A 53 1.80 13.87 8.10
C GLY A 53 1.99 12.38 8.29
N ALA A 54 0.92 11.70 8.68
CA ALA A 54 0.94 10.26 8.91
C ALA A 54 0.96 9.53 7.57
N LEU A 55 1.89 8.60 7.43
CA LEU A 55 2.01 7.76 6.24
C LEU A 55 1.55 6.34 6.60
N PRO A 56 0.40 5.89 6.09
CA PRO A 56 -0.05 4.54 6.36
C PRO A 56 0.71 3.53 5.51
N LEU A 57 1.09 2.42 6.12
CA LEU A 57 1.79 1.34 5.44
C LEU A 57 0.95 0.08 5.55
N ASN A 58 0.75 -0.59 4.41
CA ASN A 58 0.10 -1.89 4.33
C ASN A 58 1.04 -2.82 3.58
N PHE A 59 1.31 -3.99 4.15
CA PHE A 59 2.27 -4.90 3.54
C PHE A 59 1.90 -6.35 3.83
N GLU A 60 2.10 -7.20 2.82
CA GLU A 60 1.89 -8.64 3.01
C GLU A 60 3.12 -9.27 3.63
N LEU A 61 2.89 -10.25 4.48
CA LEU A 61 3.94 -10.99 5.15
C LEU A 61 3.87 -12.45 4.73
N GLU A 62 5.01 -13.01 4.39
CA GLU A 62 5.10 -14.45 4.11
C GLU A 62 5.25 -15.20 5.42
N ALA A 63 4.15 -15.77 5.86
CA ALA A 63 4.11 -16.45 7.16
C ALA A 63 3.16 -17.62 7.10
N SER A 64 3.36 -18.57 7.99
CA SER A 64 2.47 -19.72 8.11
C SER A 64 1.74 -19.74 9.46
N SER A 65 1.98 -18.73 10.30
CA SER A 65 1.33 -18.64 11.60
C SER A 65 1.32 -17.19 12.06
N LEU A 66 0.47 -16.90 13.04
CA LEU A 66 0.42 -15.57 13.64
C LEU A 66 1.78 -15.21 14.24
N GLN A 67 2.40 -16.14 14.94
CA GLN A 67 3.70 -15.87 15.57
C GLN A 67 4.74 -15.50 14.53
N GLU A 68 4.81 -16.23 13.43
CA GLU A 68 5.78 -15.94 12.38
C GLU A 68 5.51 -14.58 11.77
N ALA A 69 4.23 -14.23 11.56
CA ALA A 69 3.88 -12.93 11.02
C ALA A 69 4.31 -11.81 11.95
N ILE A 70 4.13 -12.00 13.26
CA ILE A 70 4.56 -11.02 14.26
C ILE A 70 6.08 -10.83 14.20
N GLU A 71 6.81 -11.93 14.07
CA GLU A 71 8.27 -11.86 14.01
C GLU A 71 8.76 -11.13 12.77
N LYS A 72 8.02 -11.23 11.67
CA LYS A 72 8.39 -10.59 10.41
C LYS A 72 7.81 -9.19 10.25
N PHE A 73 6.98 -8.75 11.17
CA PHE A 73 6.26 -7.49 11.05
C PHE A 73 7.22 -6.29 10.91
N GLY A 74 8.22 -6.23 11.78
CA GLY A 74 9.16 -5.11 11.79
C GLY A 74 9.90 -4.98 10.48
N GLU A 75 10.37 -6.09 9.95
CA GLU A 75 11.10 -6.06 8.69
C GLU A 75 10.17 -5.74 7.53
N GLY A 76 8.96 -6.27 7.56
CA GLY A 76 7.96 -5.96 6.54
C GLY A 76 7.62 -4.47 6.52
N ALA A 77 7.46 -3.88 7.69
CA ALA A 77 7.19 -2.45 7.82
C ALA A 77 8.36 -1.64 7.29
N LYS A 78 9.59 -2.06 7.60
CA LYS A 78 10.79 -1.37 7.14
C LYS A 78 10.89 -1.40 5.62
N ASN A 79 10.63 -2.55 5.01
CA ASN A 79 10.66 -2.66 3.56
C ASN A 79 9.55 -1.84 2.91
N ALA A 80 8.36 -1.84 3.50
CA ALA A 80 7.25 -1.06 2.98
C ALA A 80 7.55 0.44 3.06
N LEU A 81 8.22 0.88 4.13
CA LEU A 81 8.61 2.27 4.27
C LEU A 81 9.62 2.65 3.19
N ALA A 82 10.61 1.80 2.95
CA ALA A 82 11.61 2.06 1.93
C ALA A 82 10.96 2.18 0.55
N ASP A 83 10.02 1.28 0.24
CA ASP A 83 9.31 1.33 -1.02
C ASP A 83 8.46 2.59 -1.15
N ALA A 84 7.80 3.00 -0.08
CA ALA A 84 6.98 4.20 -0.08
C ALA A 84 7.83 5.45 -0.30
N MET A 85 8.97 5.50 0.36
CA MET A 85 9.87 6.65 0.21
C MET A 85 10.42 6.72 -1.21
N GLN A 86 10.74 5.57 -1.79
CA GLN A 86 11.23 5.53 -3.16
C GLN A 86 10.16 6.02 -4.14
N ARG A 87 8.91 5.62 -3.93
CA ARG A 87 7.81 6.07 -4.79
C ARG A 87 7.58 7.57 -4.67
N LEU A 88 7.67 8.11 -3.46
CA LEU A 88 7.54 9.56 -3.27
C LEU A 88 8.65 10.30 -3.99
N GLU A 89 9.87 9.76 -3.96
CA GLU A 89 10.99 10.35 -4.67
C GLU A 89 10.76 10.37 -6.17
N GLU A 90 10.25 9.27 -6.71
CA GLU A 90 9.94 9.17 -8.13
C GLU A 90 8.83 10.13 -8.53
N MET A 91 7.79 10.24 -7.72
CA MET A 91 6.70 11.18 -8.00
C MET A 91 7.18 12.60 -7.98
N ARG A 92 8.08 12.95 -7.08
CA ARG A 92 8.62 14.29 -7.01
C ARG A 92 9.46 14.59 -8.24
N ARG A 93 10.23 13.62 -8.72
CA ARG A 93 11.01 13.79 -9.93
C ARG A 93 10.14 13.98 -11.15
N GLU A 94 9.07 13.19 -11.25
CA GLU A 94 8.15 13.33 -12.36
C GLU A 94 7.46 14.68 -12.34
N ALA A 95 7.05 15.15 -11.18
CA ALA A 95 6.42 16.45 -11.06
C ALA A 95 7.39 17.56 -11.49
N ALA A 96 8.64 17.46 -11.08
CA ALA A 96 9.65 18.44 -11.48
C ALA A 96 9.88 18.41 -12.99
N SER A 97 9.94 17.21 -13.57
CA SER A 97 10.11 17.09 -15.01
C SER A 97 8.93 17.67 -15.77
N SER A 98 7.73 17.43 -15.28
CA SER A 98 6.54 17.97 -15.89
C SER A 98 6.51 19.49 -15.87
N ILE A 99 7.00 20.07 -14.79
CA ILE A 99 7.06 21.53 -14.68
C ILE A 99 8.05 22.11 -15.68
N ILE A 100 9.12 21.40 -15.93
CA ILE A 100 10.17 21.87 -16.83
C ILE A 100 9.75 21.78 -18.30
N VAL A 101 9.02 20.76 -18.66
CA VAL A 101 8.69 20.49 -20.06
C VAL A 101 8.00 21.64 -20.76
N PRO A 102 7.00 22.31 -20.15
CA PRO A 102 6.33 23.42 -20.88
C PRO A 102 7.29 24.52 -21.26
N GLY A 103 8.30 24.74 -20.49
CA GLY A 103 9.28 25.75 -20.81
C GLY A 103 10.10 25.43 -22.04
N GLY A 104 10.27 24.18 -22.30
CA GLY A 104 11.05 23.78 -23.46
C GLY A 104 10.30 23.93 -24.73
N GLY A 105 9.11 23.98 -24.67
CA GLY A 105 8.32 24.14 -25.86
C GLY A 105 7.86 25.49 -25.98
N ALA A 106 7.78 25.85 -25.90
CA ALA A 106 7.08 26.64 -26.01
C ALA A 106 6.65 27.80 -25.58
N PRO A 107 6.61 27.98 -25.64
CA PRO A 107 5.96 28.61 -25.18
C PRO A 107 5.39 28.99 -25.06
N GLY A 108 5.16 28.90 -25.16
CA GLY A 108 4.59 28.92 -24.98
C GLY A 108 4.15 28.78 -24.62
N GLY A 109 3.88 29.06 -24.83
CA GLY A 109 3.48 28.84 -24.49
C GLY A 109 3.07 28.65 -23.95
N GLY A 110 2.84 28.98 -24.15
CA GLY A 110 2.52 28.80 -23.75
C GLY A 110 2.07 28.63 -23.23
N VAL A 111 1.82 29.03 -23.52
CA VAL A 111 1.37 28.78 -23.21
C VAL A 111 0.93 28.52 -22.97
N PRO A 112 0.66 28.77 -23.05
CA PRO A 112 0.14 28.38 -22.81
C PRO A 112 -0.10 27.85 -22.62
N GLY A 113 -0.36 28.03 -22.48
CA GLY A 113 -0.55 27.41 -22.31
C GLY A 113 -0.66 26.87 -21.99
N GLY A 114 -0.79 27.08 -21.92
CA GLY A 114 -0.84 26.55 -21.62
C GLY A 114 -0.98 26.23 -21.23
N GLY A 115 -1.02 26.31 -21.18
CA GLY A 115 -1.06 25.93 -20.86
C GLY A 115 -1.23 25.63 -20.35
N LEU A 116 -1.56 25.80 -20.39
CA LEU A 116 -1.76 25.40 -20.10
C LEU A 116 -1.87 24.91 -19.62
N GLN A 117 -1.85 25.10 -19.64
CA GLN A 117 -1.83 24.66 -19.27
C GLN A 117 -1.67 24.47 -18.61
N VAL A 118 -1.83 25.06 -18.64
CA VAL A 118 -1.68 24.97 -18.07
C VAL A 118 -1.79 24.75 -17.62
N PRO A 119 -1.94 24.57 -17.40
CA PRO A 119 -2.26 24.51 -16.90
C PRO A 119 -2.35 24.33 -16.77
#